data_7b08db344810bf7cfba3a30d51ff1078
#
_entry.id   7b08db344810bf7cfba3a30d51ff1078
#
_cell.length_a   1.000
_cell.length_b   1.000
_cell.length_c   1.000
_cell.angle_alpha   90.00
_cell.angle_beta   90.00
_cell.angle_gamma   90.00
#
_symmetry.space_group_name_H-M   'P 1'
#
loop_
_entity.id
_entity.type
_entity.pdbx_description
1 polymer ?
#
loop_
_entity_poly.entity_id
_entity_poly.type
_entity_poly.pdbx_seq_one_letter_code
_entity_poly.pdbx_strand_id
1 'polypeptide(L)'
;MIGGGSALWFCLLFALTHCGPPPRTEWKLLSDEFESSWQAAGMAEEGRVTFKDGEISLDAGEPMTGARFEAWQSARLPRSRYAIEYEAMRVEGNDFFGTVTFPVNDSHVTLVIGGWGGTLVGISSLDDLDASENTTTGNAFFKNNEWHPVRVEVRDDDLRVWIGGKLVVNVSIKGRKLSLRAGDIEKCTPFGFTTYATQARVRGVVVRRL
;
A
#
# COMPACT_ATOMS: atom_id res chain seq x y z
N MET A 1 61.38 17.05 55.68
CA MET A 1 59.92 17.39 55.42
C MET A 1 59.66 17.22 53.94
N ILE A 2 58.98 16.15 53.60
CA ILE A 2 58.79 15.72 52.22
C ILE A 2 57.26 15.92 51.92
N GLY A 3 56.97 16.87 51.04
CA GLY A 3 55.63 17.15 50.59
C GLY A 3 55.27 16.30 49.40
N GLY A 4 54.33 15.37 49.57
CA GLY A 4 53.78 14.57 48.49
C GLY A 4 52.67 15.29 47.77
N GLY A 5 52.84 15.54 46.46
CA GLY A 5 51.81 16.06 45.58
C GLY A 5 51.04 14.91 44.93
N SER A 6 49.74 14.75 45.28
CA SER A 6 48.83 13.83 44.63
C SER A 6 48.30 14.43 43.32
N ALA A 7 48.70 13.83 42.20
CA ALA A 7 48.10 14.17 40.89
C ALA A 7 46.78 13.42 40.72
N LEU A 8 45.66 14.16 40.71
CA LEU A 8 44.35 13.63 40.30
C LEU A 8 44.31 13.52 38.76
N TRP A 9 44.23 12.31 38.27
CA TRP A 9 43.94 12.02 36.86
C TRP A 9 42.41 12.11 36.65
N PHE A 10 41.95 13.14 35.94
CA PHE A 10 40.59 13.24 35.45
C PHE A 10 40.46 12.40 34.17
N CYS A 11 39.87 11.20 34.25
CA CYS A 11 39.46 10.45 33.06
C CYS A 11 38.23 11.11 32.46
N LEU A 12 38.40 11.84 31.37
CA LEU A 12 37.29 12.32 30.54
C LEU A 12 36.74 11.11 29.74
N LEU A 13 35.61 10.57 30.19
CA LEU A 13 34.82 9.60 29.42
C LEU A 13 34.13 10.36 28.27
N PHE A 14 34.66 10.26 27.05
CA PHE A 14 33.96 10.62 25.85
C PHE A 14 32.86 9.57 25.59
N ALA A 15 31.60 9.91 25.92
CA ALA A 15 30.46 9.15 25.47
C ALA A 15 30.31 9.34 23.95
N LEU A 16 30.81 8.35 23.19
CA LEU A 16 30.51 8.25 21.75
C LEU A 16 29.02 7.95 21.59
N THR A 17 28.23 9.00 21.37
CA THR A 17 26.85 8.85 20.92
C THR A 17 26.91 8.23 19.52
N HIS A 18 26.67 6.93 19.43
CA HIS A 18 26.41 6.25 18.16
C HIS A 18 25.09 6.79 17.62
N CYS A 19 25.17 7.80 16.79
CA CYS A 19 24.03 8.24 15.97
C CYS A 19 23.89 7.20 14.85
N GLY A 20 22.98 6.24 15.03
CA GLY A 20 22.63 5.30 13.97
C GLY A 20 22.12 6.05 12.72
N PRO A 21 22.08 5.41 11.56
CA PRO A 21 21.56 6.02 10.35
C PRO A 21 20.12 6.51 10.61
N PRO A 22 19.71 7.65 10.01
CA PRO A 22 18.37 8.17 10.17
C PRO A 22 17.33 7.12 9.75
N PRO A 23 16.15 7.06 10.38
CA PRO A 23 15.13 6.11 10.04
C PRO A 23 14.71 6.29 8.57
N ARG A 24 14.52 5.19 7.87
CA ARG A 24 14.03 5.21 6.49
C ARG A 24 12.64 5.83 6.42
N THR A 25 12.42 6.74 5.48
CA THR A 25 11.16 7.45 5.29
C THR A 25 10.48 7.14 3.95
N GLU A 26 11.21 6.48 3.04
CA GLU A 26 10.71 6.12 1.70
C GLU A 26 11.12 4.70 1.31
N TRP A 27 10.20 3.97 0.65
CA TRP A 27 10.40 2.64 0.08
C TRP A 27 9.83 2.61 -1.33
N LYS A 28 10.67 2.29 -2.33
CA LYS A 28 10.27 2.07 -3.72
C LYS A 28 10.05 0.57 -3.91
N LEU A 29 8.81 0.12 -3.83
CA LEU A 29 8.49 -1.30 -3.72
C LEU A 29 8.71 -2.10 -5.02
N LEU A 30 8.83 -1.43 -6.17
CA LEU A 30 9.15 -2.05 -7.46
C LEU A 30 10.60 -1.79 -7.90
N SER A 31 11.51 -1.62 -6.96
CA SER A 31 12.97 -1.56 -7.20
C SER A 31 13.60 -2.94 -7.05
N ASP A 32 14.83 -3.08 -7.55
CA ASP A 32 15.64 -4.31 -7.43
C ASP A 32 15.75 -4.81 -5.97
N GLU A 33 15.75 -3.89 -5.00
CA GLU A 33 15.79 -4.20 -3.56
C GLU A 33 14.63 -5.11 -3.13
N PHE A 34 13.46 -4.96 -3.76
CA PHE A 34 12.22 -5.64 -3.37
C PHE A 34 11.65 -6.57 -4.44
N GLU A 35 12.35 -6.77 -5.56
CA GLU A 35 11.86 -7.59 -6.67
C GLU A 35 11.46 -9.01 -6.20
N SER A 36 12.30 -9.66 -5.41
CA SER A 36 12.03 -11.00 -4.86
C SER A 36 10.94 -11.06 -3.79
N SER A 37 10.44 -9.91 -3.34
CA SER A 37 9.36 -9.81 -2.33
C SER A 37 7.96 -9.80 -2.95
N TRP A 38 7.88 -9.77 -4.28
CA TRP A 38 6.62 -9.82 -5.01
C TRP A 38 6.36 -11.22 -5.54
N GLN A 39 5.10 -11.63 -5.48
CA GLN A 39 4.64 -12.88 -6.09
C GLN A 39 3.18 -12.79 -6.50
N ALA A 40 2.72 -13.73 -7.35
CA ALA A 40 1.30 -13.92 -7.60
C ALA A 40 0.58 -14.25 -6.28
N ALA A 41 -0.65 -13.77 -6.12
CA ALA A 41 -1.38 -13.94 -4.87
C ALA A 41 -1.84 -15.38 -4.62
N GLY A 42 -1.89 -16.21 -5.65
CA GLY A 42 -2.36 -17.60 -5.57
C GLY A 42 -3.88 -17.70 -5.49
N MET A 43 -4.60 -16.84 -6.22
CA MET A 43 -6.07 -16.89 -6.32
C MET A 43 -6.51 -18.09 -7.16
N ALA A 44 -7.77 -18.51 -6.99
CA ALA A 44 -8.32 -19.54 -7.87
C ALA A 44 -8.43 -18.98 -9.30
N GLU A 45 -7.98 -19.78 -10.28
CA GLU A 45 -8.05 -19.44 -11.70
C GLU A 45 -7.53 -18.04 -12.05
N GLU A 46 -6.47 -17.58 -11.31
CA GLU A 46 -5.85 -16.29 -11.57
C GLU A 46 -5.13 -16.24 -12.92
N GLY A 47 -5.17 -15.07 -13.56
CA GLY A 47 -4.39 -14.79 -14.75
C GLY A 47 -2.89 -14.73 -14.44
N ARG A 48 -2.08 -14.61 -15.47
CA ARG A 48 -0.63 -14.46 -15.32
C ARG A 48 -0.29 -13.16 -14.63
N VAL A 49 0.65 -13.22 -13.66
CA VAL A 49 1.26 -12.05 -13.04
C VAL A 49 2.72 -11.97 -13.47
N THR A 50 3.17 -10.80 -13.93
CA THR A 50 4.57 -10.56 -14.28
C THR A 50 5.10 -9.33 -13.58
N PHE A 51 6.38 -9.40 -13.17
CA PHE A 51 7.13 -8.33 -12.54
C PHE A 51 8.34 -8.04 -13.43
N LYS A 52 8.35 -6.89 -14.07
CA LYS A 52 9.42 -6.53 -15.01
C LYS A 52 9.57 -5.02 -15.15
N ASP A 53 10.80 -4.54 -15.21
CA ASP A 53 11.14 -3.15 -15.48
C ASP A 53 10.44 -2.13 -14.54
N GLY A 54 10.26 -2.50 -13.26
CA GLY A 54 9.58 -1.66 -12.28
C GLY A 54 8.05 -1.58 -12.45
N GLU A 55 7.46 -2.59 -13.09
CA GLU A 55 6.04 -2.67 -13.36
C GLU A 55 5.48 -4.06 -13.01
N ILE A 56 4.23 -4.09 -12.55
CA ILE A 56 3.42 -5.30 -12.38
C ILE A 56 2.39 -5.33 -13.52
N SER A 57 2.34 -6.43 -14.26
CA SER A 57 1.25 -6.71 -15.19
C SER A 57 0.41 -7.85 -14.65
N LEU A 58 -0.91 -7.67 -14.68
CA LEU A 58 -1.93 -8.59 -14.22
C LEU A 58 -2.84 -8.92 -15.40
N ASP A 59 -2.78 -10.16 -15.93
CA ASP A 59 -3.73 -10.63 -16.92
C ASP A 59 -5.10 -10.84 -16.26
N ALA A 60 -6.18 -10.86 -17.05
CA ALA A 60 -7.51 -11.15 -16.53
C ALA A 60 -7.57 -12.56 -15.94
N GLY A 61 -8.18 -12.71 -14.77
CA GLY A 61 -8.47 -14.00 -14.13
C GLY A 61 -9.95 -14.35 -14.18
N GLU A 62 -10.32 -15.52 -13.65
CA GLU A 62 -11.71 -15.98 -13.52
C GLU A 62 -12.09 -16.15 -12.04
N PRO A 63 -12.56 -15.08 -11.34
CA PRO A 63 -12.64 -13.72 -11.87
C PRO A 63 -11.44 -12.83 -11.52
N MET A 64 -10.55 -13.22 -10.62
CA MET A 64 -9.56 -12.31 -10.01
C MET A 64 -8.12 -12.72 -10.33
N THR A 65 -7.25 -11.70 -10.44
CA THR A 65 -5.79 -11.87 -10.47
C THR A 65 -5.18 -10.92 -9.43
N GLY A 66 -4.17 -11.40 -8.71
CA GLY A 66 -3.51 -10.59 -7.68
C GLY A 66 -2.00 -10.71 -7.64
N ALA A 67 -1.36 -9.62 -7.24
CA ALA A 67 0.05 -9.54 -6.90
C ALA A 67 0.20 -9.21 -5.41
N ARG A 68 1.01 -9.96 -4.67
CA ARG A 68 1.24 -9.79 -3.24
C ARG A 68 2.68 -9.39 -2.96
N PHE A 69 2.86 -8.41 -2.08
CA PHE A 69 4.14 -7.98 -1.54
C PHE A 69 4.30 -8.50 -0.10
N GLU A 70 5.26 -9.38 0.13
CA GLU A 70 5.42 -10.06 1.42
C GLU A 70 6.29 -9.31 2.42
N ALA A 71 7.20 -8.45 1.95
CA ALA A 71 8.22 -7.84 2.80
C ALA A 71 7.73 -6.65 3.63
N TRP A 72 6.44 -6.37 3.74
CA TRP A 72 5.93 -5.21 4.49
C TRP A 72 6.47 -5.13 5.90
N GLN A 73 6.40 -6.23 6.65
CA GLN A 73 6.85 -6.30 8.04
C GLN A 73 8.38 -6.36 8.15
N SER A 74 9.04 -7.18 7.34
CA SER A 74 10.50 -7.35 7.39
C SER A 74 11.25 -6.08 6.96
N ALA A 75 10.70 -5.32 6.03
CA ALA A 75 11.21 -4.01 5.61
C ALA A 75 10.78 -2.86 6.56
N ARG A 76 10.04 -3.16 7.63
CA ARG A 76 9.58 -2.20 8.64
C ARG A 76 8.77 -1.04 8.06
N LEU A 77 7.92 -1.34 7.08
CA LEU A 77 6.98 -0.36 6.56
C LEU A 77 5.91 0.01 7.62
N PRO A 78 5.44 1.27 7.61
CA PRO A 78 4.47 1.73 8.61
C PRO A 78 3.07 1.15 8.38
N ARG A 79 2.24 1.15 9.43
CA ARG A 79 0.83 0.75 9.37
C ARG A 79 -0.12 1.93 9.65
N SER A 80 0.43 3.08 10.06
CA SER A 80 -0.24 4.38 10.15
C SER A 80 0.73 5.49 9.80
N ARG A 81 0.25 6.71 9.54
CA ARG A 81 1.02 7.92 9.22
C ARG A 81 1.95 7.68 8.02
N TYR A 82 1.36 7.21 6.93
CA TYR A 82 2.09 6.98 5.68
C TYR A 82 1.21 7.24 4.46
N ALA A 83 1.87 7.42 3.32
CA ALA A 83 1.24 7.50 2.02
C ALA A 83 1.71 6.37 1.12
N ILE A 84 0.81 5.88 0.27
CA ILE A 84 1.11 5.02 -0.88
C ILE A 84 0.89 5.86 -2.12
N GLU A 85 1.85 5.83 -3.04
CA GLU A 85 1.73 6.45 -4.36
C GLU A 85 2.01 5.40 -5.42
N TYR A 86 1.23 5.38 -6.48
CA TYR A 86 1.42 4.50 -7.64
C TYR A 86 0.63 5.02 -8.83
N GLU A 87 0.88 4.46 -10.00
CA GLU A 87 0.05 4.64 -11.17
C GLU A 87 -0.55 3.30 -11.58
N ALA A 88 -1.84 3.29 -11.92
CA ALA A 88 -2.55 2.13 -12.42
C ALA A 88 -3.15 2.41 -13.80
N MET A 89 -3.18 1.39 -14.65
CA MET A 89 -3.78 1.43 -15.97
C MET A 89 -4.65 0.19 -16.19
N ARG A 90 -5.89 0.41 -16.61
CA ARG A 90 -6.72 -0.66 -17.16
C ARG A 90 -6.37 -0.83 -18.63
N VAL A 91 -5.90 -2.01 -19.01
CA VAL A 91 -5.53 -2.32 -20.39
C VAL A 91 -6.75 -2.82 -21.17
N GLU A 92 -7.44 -3.81 -20.61
CA GLU A 92 -8.62 -4.45 -21.18
C GLU A 92 -9.61 -4.80 -20.07
N GLY A 93 -10.89 -4.91 -20.40
CA GLY A 93 -11.96 -5.18 -19.42
C GLY A 93 -12.67 -3.91 -18.99
N ASN A 94 -13.57 -4.05 -18.02
CA ASN A 94 -14.44 -2.98 -17.54
C ASN A 94 -14.76 -3.06 -16.04
N ASP A 95 -13.95 -3.75 -15.26
CA ASP A 95 -14.11 -3.80 -13.80
C ASP A 95 -12.86 -3.27 -13.09
N PHE A 96 -12.70 -3.55 -11.80
CA PHE A 96 -11.65 -2.92 -11.02
C PHE A 96 -10.23 -3.31 -11.47
N PHE A 97 -9.34 -2.32 -11.40
CA PHE A 97 -7.96 -2.39 -11.82
C PHE A 97 -7.08 -1.60 -10.85
N GLY A 98 -5.85 -2.07 -10.59
CA GLY A 98 -4.97 -1.40 -9.64
C GLY A 98 -5.59 -1.19 -8.26
N THR A 99 -6.63 -1.96 -7.94
CA THR A 99 -7.24 -2.07 -6.62
C THR A 99 -6.18 -2.53 -5.63
N VAL A 100 -6.02 -1.83 -4.51
CA VAL A 100 -4.90 -2.06 -3.59
C VAL A 100 -5.39 -2.42 -2.19
N THR A 101 -4.88 -3.54 -1.66
CA THR A 101 -5.02 -3.94 -0.25
C THR A 101 -3.82 -3.46 0.52
N PHE A 102 -4.03 -2.82 1.68
CA PHE A 102 -2.97 -2.22 2.48
C PHE A 102 -3.31 -2.21 3.98
N PRO A 103 -2.29 -2.17 4.86
CA PRO A 103 -2.50 -2.15 6.30
C PRO A 103 -2.98 -0.77 6.80
N VAL A 104 -3.90 -0.78 7.74
CA VAL A 104 -4.37 0.41 8.47
C VAL A 104 -4.43 0.07 9.96
N ASN A 105 -3.53 0.65 10.75
CA ASN A 105 -3.37 0.31 12.17
C ASN A 105 -3.20 -1.22 12.35
N ASP A 106 -4.06 -1.87 13.09
CA ASP A 106 -4.00 -3.32 13.34
C ASP A 106 -4.78 -4.16 12.31
N SER A 107 -5.41 -3.49 11.32
CA SER A 107 -6.24 -4.14 10.30
C SER A 107 -5.68 -3.94 8.89
N HIS A 108 -6.46 -4.34 7.89
CA HIS A 108 -6.25 -4.09 6.47
C HIS A 108 -7.57 -3.64 5.84
N VAL A 109 -7.48 -2.86 4.78
CA VAL A 109 -8.60 -2.50 3.92
C VAL A 109 -8.19 -2.56 2.46
N THR A 110 -9.16 -2.52 1.56
CA THR A 110 -8.94 -2.48 0.11
C THR A 110 -9.52 -1.20 -0.47
N LEU A 111 -8.71 -0.43 -1.19
CA LEU A 111 -9.21 0.63 -2.07
C LEU A 111 -9.63 0.00 -3.39
N VAL A 112 -10.91 0.03 -3.68
CA VAL A 112 -11.45 -0.39 -4.99
C VAL A 112 -11.39 0.79 -5.95
N ILE A 113 -10.93 0.55 -7.18
CA ILE A 113 -10.85 1.54 -8.28
C ILE A 113 -11.49 0.93 -9.51
N GLY A 114 -12.59 1.52 -9.99
CA GLY A 114 -13.29 1.08 -11.19
C GLY A 114 -14.08 -0.22 -11.02
N GLY A 115 -14.55 -0.51 -9.82
CA GLY A 115 -15.38 -1.69 -9.57
C GLY A 115 -16.81 -1.56 -10.10
N TRP A 116 -17.58 -2.64 -9.98
CA TRP A 116 -18.99 -2.75 -10.34
C TRP A 116 -19.30 -2.22 -11.75
N GLY A 117 -18.57 -2.70 -12.73
CA GLY A 117 -18.76 -2.30 -14.12
C GLY A 117 -17.97 -1.06 -14.54
N GLY A 118 -16.93 -0.70 -13.80
CA GLY A 118 -15.88 0.21 -14.26
C GLY A 118 -15.83 1.60 -13.64
N THR A 119 -16.77 1.98 -12.75
CA THR A 119 -16.84 3.37 -12.26
C THR A 119 -16.72 3.53 -10.75
N LEU A 120 -17.02 2.49 -9.97
CA LEU A 120 -17.06 2.61 -8.51
C LEU A 120 -15.67 2.77 -7.92
N VAL A 121 -15.56 3.72 -6.97
CA VAL A 121 -14.39 3.94 -6.12
C VAL A 121 -14.84 3.95 -4.67
N GLY A 122 -14.10 3.28 -3.79
CA GLY A 122 -14.39 3.29 -2.35
C GLY A 122 -13.48 2.36 -1.56
N ILE A 123 -13.58 2.42 -0.25
CA ILE A 123 -12.86 1.54 0.67
C ILE A 123 -13.73 0.34 1.04
N SER A 124 -13.22 -0.84 0.90
CA SER A 124 -13.84 -2.11 1.32
C SER A 124 -12.93 -2.77 2.40
N SER A 125 -13.40 -3.12 3.62
CA SER A 125 -14.74 -2.86 4.13
C SER A 125 -14.66 -1.90 5.31
N LEU A 126 -15.68 -1.03 5.44
CA LEU A 126 -15.89 -0.17 6.61
C LEU A 126 -17.18 -0.59 7.32
N ASP A 127 -17.10 -0.97 8.60
CA ASP A 127 -18.23 -1.43 9.41
C ASP A 127 -18.97 -2.62 8.76
N ASP A 128 -18.20 -3.55 8.18
CA ASP A 128 -18.65 -4.71 7.41
C ASP A 128 -19.39 -4.39 6.10
N LEU A 129 -19.44 -3.12 5.71
CA LEU A 129 -20.05 -2.68 4.45
C LEU A 129 -18.98 -2.57 3.35
N ASP A 130 -19.35 -3.06 2.16
CA ASP A 130 -18.48 -3.03 0.98
C ASP A 130 -18.32 -1.61 0.42
N ALA A 131 -17.39 -1.42 -0.52
CA ALA A 131 -17.14 -0.14 -1.19
C ALA A 131 -18.38 0.44 -1.88
N SER A 132 -19.33 -0.40 -2.28
CA SER A 132 -20.61 0.01 -2.88
C SER A 132 -21.67 0.44 -1.88
N GLU A 133 -21.49 0.21 -0.57
CA GLU A 133 -22.54 0.31 0.44
C GLU A 133 -22.19 1.22 1.61
N ASN A 134 -20.95 1.72 1.67
CA ASN A 134 -20.51 2.56 2.78
C ASN A 134 -20.31 4.04 2.38
N THR A 135 -19.94 4.86 3.36
CA THR A 135 -19.82 6.31 3.19
C THR A 135 -18.70 6.76 2.25
N THR A 136 -17.85 5.84 1.78
CA THR A 136 -16.76 6.14 0.83
C THR A 136 -17.15 5.89 -0.61
N THR A 137 -18.36 5.35 -0.87
CA THR A 137 -18.86 5.07 -2.22
C THR A 137 -18.82 6.33 -3.08
N GLY A 138 -18.11 6.25 -4.18
CA GLY A 138 -17.99 7.29 -5.18
C GLY A 138 -17.93 6.72 -6.57
N ASN A 139 -17.97 7.59 -7.58
CA ASN A 139 -17.83 7.19 -8.98
C ASN A 139 -16.80 8.06 -9.67
N ALA A 140 -15.98 7.42 -10.50
CA ALA A 140 -15.05 8.07 -11.40
C ALA A 140 -15.04 7.33 -12.75
N PHE A 141 -14.73 8.06 -13.81
CA PHE A 141 -14.63 7.48 -15.14
C PHE A 141 -13.15 7.22 -15.47
N PHE A 142 -12.87 6.01 -15.94
CA PHE A 142 -11.53 5.56 -16.30
C PHE A 142 -11.52 5.08 -17.74
N LYS A 143 -10.61 5.65 -18.56
CA LYS A 143 -10.38 5.15 -19.89
C LYS A 143 -9.36 4.01 -19.86
N ASN A 144 -9.52 3.02 -20.74
CA ASN A 144 -8.51 1.99 -20.93
C ASN A 144 -7.27 2.61 -21.60
N ASN A 145 -6.12 2.04 -21.29
CA ASN A 145 -4.80 2.46 -21.80
C ASN A 145 -4.38 3.88 -21.39
N GLU A 146 -4.95 4.41 -20.29
CA GLU A 146 -4.49 5.64 -19.65
C GLU A 146 -3.95 5.34 -18.24
N TRP A 147 -2.82 5.95 -17.87
CA TRP A 147 -2.26 5.88 -16.53
C TRP A 147 -3.00 6.83 -15.59
N HIS A 148 -3.46 6.30 -14.48
CA HIS A 148 -4.15 7.05 -13.43
C HIS A 148 -3.26 7.10 -12.18
N PRO A 149 -2.68 8.26 -11.81
CA PRO A 149 -1.94 8.41 -10.58
C PRO A 149 -2.88 8.30 -9.38
N VAL A 150 -2.48 7.51 -8.41
CA VAL A 150 -3.21 7.24 -7.17
C VAL A 150 -2.33 7.59 -5.99
N ARG A 151 -2.90 8.29 -5.02
CA ARG A 151 -2.29 8.54 -3.71
C ARG A 151 -3.27 8.17 -2.61
N VAL A 152 -2.83 7.35 -1.68
CA VAL A 152 -3.55 6.98 -0.46
C VAL A 152 -2.79 7.53 0.73
N GLU A 153 -3.43 8.25 1.63
CA GLU A 153 -2.87 8.62 2.93
C GLU A 153 -3.59 7.87 4.04
N VAL A 154 -2.81 7.12 4.82
CA VAL A 154 -3.23 6.47 6.05
C VAL A 154 -2.75 7.33 7.21
N ARG A 155 -3.68 7.92 7.94
CA ARG A 155 -3.43 8.72 9.15
C ARG A 155 -3.95 7.97 10.37
N ASP A 156 -3.69 8.49 11.56
CA ASP A 156 -4.12 7.80 12.79
C ASP A 156 -5.64 7.61 12.85
N ASP A 157 -6.40 8.64 12.44
CA ASP A 157 -7.87 8.67 12.57
C ASP A 157 -8.60 8.87 11.21
N ASP A 158 -7.89 8.98 10.08
CA ASP A 158 -8.54 9.20 8.79
C ASP A 158 -7.80 8.54 7.60
N LEU A 159 -8.57 8.24 6.56
CA LEU A 159 -8.07 7.81 5.25
C LEU A 159 -8.44 8.84 4.20
N ARG A 160 -7.48 9.17 3.33
CA ARG A 160 -7.70 10.05 2.18
C ARG A 160 -7.16 9.42 0.92
N VAL A 161 -7.91 9.54 -0.17
CA VAL A 161 -7.50 9.01 -1.47
C VAL A 161 -7.67 10.08 -2.55
N TRP A 162 -6.65 10.23 -3.37
CA TRP A 162 -6.67 11.04 -4.60
C TRP A 162 -6.44 10.13 -5.80
N ILE A 163 -7.21 10.35 -6.86
CA ILE A 163 -7.02 9.73 -8.17
C ILE A 163 -6.97 10.84 -9.20
N GLY A 164 -5.92 10.88 -10.03
CA GLY A 164 -5.72 11.96 -10.99
C GLY A 164 -5.63 13.34 -10.33
N GLY A 165 -5.14 13.43 -9.09
CA GLY A 165 -5.07 14.66 -8.30
C GLY A 165 -6.41 15.08 -7.65
N LYS A 166 -7.53 14.42 -7.94
CA LYS A 166 -8.84 14.70 -7.36
C LYS A 166 -9.03 13.88 -6.08
N LEU A 167 -9.41 14.52 -4.97
CA LEU A 167 -9.79 13.85 -3.72
C LEU A 167 -11.11 13.07 -3.94
N VAL A 168 -11.05 11.74 -3.83
CA VAL A 168 -12.19 10.84 -4.07
C VAL A 168 -12.69 10.15 -2.79
N VAL A 169 -11.82 9.98 -1.79
CA VAL A 169 -12.17 9.48 -0.46
C VAL A 169 -11.58 10.42 0.59
N ASN A 170 -12.39 10.78 1.57
CA ASN A 170 -11.96 11.45 2.79
C ASN A 170 -12.89 10.99 3.92
N VAL A 171 -12.40 10.07 4.75
CA VAL A 171 -13.23 9.38 5.74
C VAL A 171 -12.52 9.26 7.08
N SER A 172 -13.23 9.55 8.16
CA SER A 172 -12.75 9.21 9.51
C SER A 172 -12.89 7.71 9.74
N ILE A 173 -11.82 7.11 10.25
CA ILE A 173 -11.77 5.69 10.65
C ILE A 173 -11.79 5.51 12.17
N LYS A 174 -11.88 6.61 12.92
CA LYS A 174 -11.90 6.60 14.37
C LYS A 174 -13.14 5.85 14.90
N GLY A 175 -12.89 4.78 15.65
CA GLY A 175 -13.93 3.95 16.22
C GLY A 175 -14.72 3.11 15.19
N ARG A 176 -14.26 3.04 13.95
CA ARG A 176 -14.88 2.21 12.90
C ARG A 176 -14.23 0.83 12.84
N LYS A 177 -15.01 -0.17 12.47
CA LYS A 177 -14.50 -1.50 12.16
C LYS A 177 -13.90 -1.51 10.75
N LEU A 178 -12.62 -1.83 10.67
CA LEU A 178 -11.90 -2.02 9.42
C LEU A 178 -11.68 -3.51 9.18
N SER A 179 -11.97 -3.98 7.98
CA SER A 179 -11.79 -5.40 7.62
C SER A 179 -11.55 -5.54 6.12
N LEU A 180 -11.23 -6.76 5.69
CA LEU A 180 -11.26 -7.15 4.29
C LEU A 180 -12.58 -7.82 3.98
N ARG A 181 -13.01 -7.73 2.73
CA ARG A 181 -14.06 -8.61 2.21
C ARG A 181 -13.51 -10.03 2.19
N ALA A 182 -14.27 -10.98 2.75
CA ALA A 182 -13.88 -12.38 2.77
C ALA A 182 -13.69 -12.94 1.35
N GLY A 183 -12.66 -13.75 1.16
CA GLY A 183 -12.35 -14.40 -0.11
C GLY A 183 -10.95 -14.05 -0.64
N ASP A 184 -10.78 -14.10 -1.97
CA ASP A 184 -9.48 -14.00 -2.63
C ASP A 184 -8.71 -12.69 -2.37
N ILE A 185 -9.40 -11.60 -2.06
CA ILE A 185 -8.77 -10.32 -1.65
C ILE A 185 -7.82 -10.49 -0.45
N GLU A 186 -8.14 -11.39 0.49
CA GLU A 186 -7.32 -11.64 1.68
C GLU A 186 -5.92 -12.15 1.32
N LYS A 187 -5.77 -12.83 0.18
CA LYS A 187 -4.50 -13.32 -0.33
C LYS A 187 -3.52 -12.20 -0.71
N CYS A 188 -4.00 -10.97 -0.85
CA CYS A 188 -3.17 -9.79 -1.10
C CYS A 188 -2.64 -9.12 0.17
N THR A 189 -2.81 -9.74 1.34
CA THR A 189 -2.18 -9.25 2.58
C THR A 189 -0.71 -9.67 2.66
N PRO A 190 0.15 -8.85 3.28
CA PRO A 190 -0.13 -7.57 3.95
C PRO A 190 -0.30 -6.38 3.00
N PHE A 191 0.14 -6.48 1.75
CA PHE A 191 0.01 -5.47 0.72
C PHE A 191 -0.05 -6.12 -0.66
N GLY A 192 -0.94 -5.63 -1.53
CA GLY A 192 -1.02 -6.19 -2.88
C GLY A 192 -2.02 -5.48 -3.78
N PHE A 193 -1.95 -5.81 -5.06
CA PHE A 193 -2.84 -5.30 -6.10
C PHE A 193 -3.71 -6.40 -6.66
N THR A 194 -4.94 -6.06 -7.05
CA THR A 194 -5.89 -6.99 -7.64
C THR A 194 -6.62 -6.38 -8.83
N THR A 195 -7.07 -7.27 -9.72
CA THR A 195 -7.99 -6.98 -10.82
C THR A 195 -9.17 -7.96 -10.78
N TYR A 196 -10.27 -7.61 -11.44
CA TYR A 196 -11.44 -8.48 -11.58
C TYR A 196 -11.86 -8.54 -13.07
N ALA A 197 -11.76 -9.71 -13.68
CA ALA A 197 -12.04 -9.95 -15.10
C ALA A 197 -11.44 -8.87 -16.02
N THR A 198 -10.29 -8.34 -15.66
CA THR A 198 -9.69 -7.12 -16.22
C THR A 198 -8.18 -7.28 -16.29
N GLN A 199 -7.59 -6.90 -17.42
CA GLN A 199 -6.14 -6.80 -17.56
C GLN A 199 -5.68 -5.41 -17.09
N ALA A 200 -4.67 -5.36 -16.22
CA ALA A 200 -4.17 -4.12 -15.66
C ALA A 200 -2.65 -4.10 -15.55
N ARG A 201 -2.13 -2.88 -15.41
CA ARG A 201 -0.71 -2.62 -15.14
C ARG A 201 -0.59 -1.65 -13.97
N VAL A 202 0.44 -1.82 -13.15
CA VAL A 202 0.76 -0.96 -12.00
C VAL A 202 2.25 -0.65 -12.02
N ARG A 203 2.62 0.62 -11.78
CA ARG A 203 4.01 1.06 -11.71
C ARG A 203 4.24 2.14 -10.67
N GLY A 204 5.51 2.40 -10.39
CA GLY A 204 5.91 3.54 -9.55
C GLY A 204 5.42 3.42 -8.10
N VAL A 205 5.33 2.21 -7.55
CA VAL A 205 4.82 1.97 -6.19
C VAL A 205 5.81 2.46 -5.16
N VAL A 206 5.42 3.52 -4.44
CA VAL A 206 6.22 4.14 -3.38
C VAL A 206 5.42 4.27 -2.10
N VAL A 207 6.02 3.91 -0.99
CA VAL A 207 5.49 4.17 0.36
C VAL A 207 6.34 5.24 1.03
N ARG A 208 5.71 6.24 1.66
CA ARG A 208 6.38 7.31 2.41
C ARG A 208 5.77 7.49 3.79
N ARG A 209 6.60 7.74 4.80
CA ARG A 209 6.12 8.23 6.11
C ARG A 209 5.57 9.66 5.95
N LEU A 210 4.50 9.96 6.65
CA LEU A 210 3.91 11.30 6.78
C LEU A 210 4.42 12.00 8.04
#